data_701d2b3d47d4a66288194de29587da49
#
_entry.id   701d2b3d47d4a66288194de29587da49
#
_cell.length_a   1.000
_cell.length_b   1.000
_cell.length_c   1.000
_cell.angle_alpha   90.00
_cell.angle_beta   90.00
_cell.angle_gamma   90.00
#
_symmetry.space_group_name_H-M   'P 1'
#
loop_
_entity.id
_entity.type
_entity.pdbx_description
1 polymer ?
#
loop_
_entity_poly.entity_id
_entity_poly.type
_entity_poly.pdbx_seq_one_letter_code
_entity_poly.pdbx_strand_id
1 'polypeptide(L)'
;MIIGVISDTHGLLRPEALAALQGSDYIIHAGDVGDPVILDKLEEIAPVTAVRGNVDHGAWTRKIPATNVLQIGEISIYVLHSIRELDLKPEAAKFAAVVYGHSHVPKQERKNGVLYFNPGSAGPRRFKLPVSVGRITIEHNKIDAKILPLETIT
;
A
#
# COMPACT_ATOMS: atom_id res chain seq x y z
N MET A 1 -13.79 6.06 7.60
CA MET A 1 -13.13 5.88 6.29
C MET A 1 -12.00 4.87 6.46
N ILE A 2 -12.08 3.78 5.71
CA ILE A 2 -11.12 2.67 5.78
C ILE A 2 -10.36 2.57 4.48
N ILE A 3 -9.02 2.55 4.56
CA ILE A 3 -8.15 2.37 3.40
C ILE A 3 -7.38 1.07 3.60
N GLY A 4 -7.62 0.10 2.72
CA GLY A 4 -6.81 -1.12 2.68
C GLY A 4 -5.47 -0.83 2.01
N VAL A 5 -4.39 -1.38 2.55
CA VAL A 5 -3.03 -1.15 2.04
C VAL A 5 -2.37 -2.49 1.78
N ILE A 6 -1.90 -2.68 0.56
CA ILE A 6 -1.26 -3.92 0.14
C ILE A 6 -0.02 -3.59 -0.69
N SER A 7 1.00 -4.43 -0.64
CA SER A 7 2.22 -4.23 -1.40
C SER A 7 2.92 -5.55 -1.71
N ASP A 8 3.78 -5.50 -2.72
CA ASP A 8 4.72 -6.58 -3.02
C ASP A 8 4.03 -7.93 -3.23
N THR A 9 2.95 -7.92 -4.00
CA THR A 9 2.20 -9.13 -4.34
C THR A 9 3.00 -10.05 -5.28
N HIS A 10 3.85 -9.48 -6.13
CA HIS A 10 4.70 -10.24 -7.06
C HIS A 10 3.91 -11.33 -7.82
N GLY A 11 2.72 -10.98 -8.29
CA GLY A 11 1.88 -11.90 -9.05
C GLY A 11 1.02 -12.86 -8.22
N LEU A 12 1.09 -12.79 -6.89
CA LEU A 12 0.32 -13.65 -5.99
C LEU A 12 -0.66 -12.83 -5.15
N LEU A 13 -1.94 -13.01 -5.40
CA LEU A 13 -2.98 -12.40 -4.58
C LEU A 13 -3.67 -13.49 -3.76
N ARG A 14 -3.31 -13.58 -2.50
CA ARG A 14 -3.82 -14.61 -1.58
C ARG A 14 -5.28 -14.37 -1.21
N PRO A 15 -6.09 -15.43 -1.09
CA PRO A 15 -7.46 -15.28 -0.59
C PRO A 15 -7.53 -14.60 0.78
N GLU A 16 -6.56 -14.86 1.67
CA GLU A 16 -6.48 -14.24 2.99
C GLU A 16 -6.29 -12.73 2.89
N ALA A 17 -5.52 -12.25 1.88
CA ALA A 17 -5.34 -10.83 1.63
C ALA A 17 -6.65 -10.19 1.18
N LEU A 18 -7.35 -10.82 0.24
CA LEU A 18 -8.65 -10.32 -0.22
C LEU A 18 -9.66 -10.26 0.92
N ALA A 19 -9.69 -11.28 1.77
CA ALA A 19 -10.59 -11.30 2.92
C ALA A 19 -10.28 -10.15 3.90
N ALA A 20 -9.00 -9.91 4.16
CA ALA A 20 -8.57 -8.83 5.07
C ALA A 20 -8.89 -7.44 4.53
N LEU A 21 -8.98 -7.29 3.21
CA LEU A 21 -9.25 -6.00 2.57
C LEU A 21 -10.75 -5.73 2.37
N GLN A 22 -11.62 -6.69 2.65
CA GLN A 22 -13.06 -6.47 2.54
C GLN A 22 -13.51 -5.33 3.46
N GLY A 23 -14.46 -4.54 3.01
CA GLY A 23 -14.95 -3.39 3.76
C GLY A 23 -14.13 -2.12 3.59
N SER A 24 -13.06 -2.15 2.80
CA SER A 24 -12.28 -0.95 2.50
C SER A 24 -13.09 0.01 1.62
N ASP A 25 -12.94 1.30 1.89
CA ASP A 25 -13.52 2.37 1.05
C ASP A 25 -12.59 2.72 -0.10
N TYR A 26 -11.28 2.57 0.11
CA TYR A 26 -10.22 2.75 -0.88
C TYR A 26 -9.15 1.71 -0.64
N ILE A 27 -8.37 1.39 -1.69
CA ILE A 27 -7.23 0.48 -1.58
C ILE A 27 -6.01 1.16 -2.18
N ILE A 28 -4.87 1.03 -1.50
CA ILE A 28 -3.56 1.47 -1.99
C ILE A 28 -2.72 0.22 -2.26
N HIS A 29 -2.13 0.15 -3.45
CA HIS A 29 -1.10 -0.86 -3.77
C HIS A 29 0.23 -0.13 -3.95
N ALA A 30 1.20 -0.44 -3.10
CA ALA A 30 2.48 0.27 -3.05
C ALA A 30 3.56 -0.31 -3.97
N GLY A 31 3.16 -1.06 -5.01
CA GLY A 31 4.08 -1.50 -6.06
C GLY A 31 4.55 -2.95 -5.96
N ASP A 32 5.28 -3.38 -6.97
CA ASP A 32 5.65 -4.77 -7.20
C ASP A 32 4.41 -5.64 -7.28
N VAL A 33 3.49 -5.22 -8.14
CA VAL A 33 2.21 -5.87 -8.37
C VAL A 33 2.42 -7.24 -9.02
N GLY A 34 3.21 -7.28 -10.07
CA GLY A 34 3.60 -8.49 -10.79
C GLY A 34 2.64 -8.93 -11.89
N ASP A 35 1.35 -8.68 -11.72
CA ASP A 35 0.32 -9.07 -12.68
C ASP A 35 -0.84 -8.08 -12.62
N PRO A 36 -1.24 -7.49 -13.76
CA PRO A 36 -2.32 -6.48 -13.75
C PRO A 36 -3.66 -7.03 -13.29
N VAL A 37 -3.90 -8.33 -13.38
CA VAL A 37 -5.15 -8.93 -12.90
C VAL A 37 -5.36 -8.72 -11.40
N ILE A 38 -4.27 -8.53 -10.65
CA ILE A 38 -4.35 -8.24 -9.21
C ILE A 38 -5.05 -6.92 -8.97
N LEU A 39 -4.71 -5.90 -9.76
CA LEU A 39 -5.36 -4.59 -9.64
C LEU A 39 -6.85 -4.68 -9.98
N ASP A 40 -7.20 -5.47 -11.00
CA ASP A 40 -8.61 -5.67 -11.37
C ASP A 40 -9.39 -6.32 -10.24
N LYS A 41 -8.82 -7.31 -9.58
CA LYS A 41 -9.47 -7.99 -8.45
C LYS A 41 -9.62 -7.06 -7.25
N LEU A 42 -8.63 -6.23 -6.98
CA LEU A 42 -8.73 -5.25 -5.90
C LEU A 42 -9.79 -4.18 -6.20
N GLU A 43 -9.92 -3.78 -7.46
CA GLU A 43 -10.96 -2.82 -7.88
C GLU A 43 -12.38 -3.36 -7.64
N GLU A 44 -12.56 -4.66 -7.59
CA GLU A 44 -13.86 -5.26 -7.25
C GLU A 44 -14.27 -4.96 -5.81
N ILE A 45 -13.29 -4.66 -4.94
CA ILE A 45 -13.54 -4.32 -3.54
C ILE A 45 -13.75 -2.82 -3.37
N ALA A 46 -12.85 -2.01 -3.92
CA ALA A 46 -12.84 -0.56 -3.76
C ALA A 46 -11.92 0.09 -4.81
N PRO A 47 -12.05 1.40 -5.06
CA PRO A 47 -11.13 2.11 -5.96
C PRO A 47 -9.68 1.95 -5.52
N VAL A 48 -8.79 1.66 -6.47
CA VAL A 48 -7.38 1.39 -6.21
C VAL A 48 -6.50 2.56 -6.64
N THR A 49 -5.64 3.01 -5.74
CA THR A 49 -4.54 3.92 -6.03
C THR A 49 -3.26 3.10 -6.01
N ALA A 50 -2.60 2.97 -7.13
CA ALA A 50 -1.43 2.11 -7.26
C ALA A 50 -0.22 2.86 -7.78
N VAL A 51 0.96 2.35 -7.43
CA VAL A 51 2.24 2.76 -8.03
C VAL A 51 2.93 1.53 -8.59
N ARG A 52 3.83 1.72 -9.55
CA ARG A 52 4.65 0.63 -10.05
C ARG A 52 5.90 0.47 -9.19
N GLY A 53 6.29 -0.77 -8.98
CA GLY A 53 7.54 -1.10 -8.30
C GLY A 53 8.63 -1.45 -9.30
N ASN A 54 9.79 -1.85 -8.78
CA ASN A 54 10.97 -2.13 -9.59
C ASN A 54 10.86 -3.40 -10.45
N VAL A 55 9.94 -4.32 -10.11
CA VAL A 55 9.72 -5.52 -10.92
C VAL A 55 8.58 -5.36 -11.93
N ASP A 56 7.84 -4.26 -11.87
CA ASP A 56 6.71 -4.03 -12.75
C ASP A 56 7.18 -3.47 -14.09
N HIS A 57 6.97 -4.21 -15.16
CA HIS A 57 7.28 -3.79 -16.52
C HIS A 57 6.28 -4.40 -17.50
N GLY A 58 6.32 -3.88 -18.72
CA GLY A 58 5.38 -4.23 -19.76
C GLY A 58 4.39 -3.11 -20.03
N ALA A 59 3.58 -3.30 -21.06
CA ALA A 59 2.68 -2.26 -21.55
C ALA A 59 1.65 -1.81 -20.49
N TRP A 60 1.22 -2.73 -19.63
CA TRP A 60 0.22 -2.44 -18.60
C TRP A 60 0.71 -1.43 -17.55
N THR A 61 2.02 -1.34 -17.34
CA THR A 61 2.60 -0.43 -16.34
C THR A 61 2.57 1.04 -16.78
N ARG A 62 2.33 1.30 -18.07
CA ARG A 62 2.25 2.69 -18.58
C ARG A 62 1.14 3.50 -17.93
N LYS A 63 0.10 2.83 -17.42
CA LYS A 63 -1.03 3.47 -16.75
C LYS A 63 -0.81 3.62 -15.25
N ILE A 64 0.30 3.08 -14.74
CA ILE A 64 0.58 3.08 -13.30
C ILE A 64 1.79 3.96 -13.06
N PRO A 65 1.63 5.09 -12.34
CA PRO A 65 2.74 6.01 -12.10
C PRO A 65 3.75 5.45 -11.09
N ALA A 66 4.94 6.04 -11.08
CA ALA A 66 5.96 5.71 -10.08
C ALA A 66 5.60 6.25 -8.70
N THR A 67 4.90 7.37 -8.66
CA THR A 67 4.36 7.96 -7.42
C THR A 67 2.92 8.35 -7.65
N ASN A 68 2.13 8.35 -6.59
CA ASN A 68 0.72 8.72 -6.68
C ASN A 68 0.26 9.39 -5.40
N VAL A 69 -0.91 10.00 -5.44
CA VAL A 69 -1.51 10.65 -4.28
C VAL A 69 -2.96 10.19 -4.17
N LEU A 70 -3.35 9.75 -2.98
CA LEU A 70 -4.75 9.52 -2.64
C LEU A 70 -5.24 10.71 -1.81
N GLN A 71 -6.23 11.42 -2.33
CA GLN A 71 -6.82 12.56 -1.67
C GLN A 71 -8.21 12.20 -1.15
N ILE A 72 -8.41 12.34 0.16
CA ILE A 72 -9.69 12.08 0.81
C ILE A 72 -10.03 13.33 1.64
N GLY A 73 -10.94 14.17 1.13
CA GLY A 73 -11.21 15.45 1.76
C GLY A 73 -9.95 16.29 1.83
N GLU A 74 -9.55 16.70 3.03
CA GLU A 74 -8.33 17.48 3.26
C GLU A 74 -7.10 16.60 3.51
N ILE A 75 -7.28 15.29 3.59
CA ILE A 75 -6.19 14.34 3.87
C ILE A 75 -5.56 13.89 2.55
N SER A 76 -4.26 14.07 2.43
CA SER A 76 -3.47 13.61 1.28
C SER A 76 -2.49 12.54 1.73
N ILE A 77 -2.44 11.44 0.99
CA ILE A 77 -1.52 10.33 1.23
C ILE A 77 -0.62 10.18 0.01
N TYR A 78 0.70 10.27 0.24
CA TYR A 78 1.69 10.09 -0.81
C TYR A 78 2.07 8.60 -0.90
N VAL A 79 2.12 8.07 -2.11
CA VAL A 79 2.42 6.65 -2.35
C VAL A 79 3.63 6.54 -3.27
N LEU A 80 4.61 5.74 -2.87
CA LEU A 80 5.75 5.38 -3.72
C LEU A 80 6.18 3.96 -3.34
N HIS A 81 6.93 3.29 -4.21
CA HIS A 81 7.34 1.92 -3.92
C HIS A 81 8.46 1.83 -2.90
N SER A 82 9.53 2.60 -3.08
CA SER A 82 10.70 2.58 -2.20
C SER A 82 10.89 3.91 -1.49
N ILE A 83 10.99 3.86 -0.16
CA ILE A 83 11.17 5.06 0.66
C ILE A 83 12.49 5.77 0.34
N ARG A 84 13.49 5.04 -0.18
CA ARG A 84 14.77 5.61 -0.58
C ARG A 84 14.66 6.58 -1.75
N GLU A 85 13.58 6.49 -2.52
CA GLU A 85 13.34 7.37 -3.66
C GLU A 85 12.52 8.60 -3.31
N LEU A 86 12.19 8.78 -2.04
CA LEU A 86 11.45 9.95 -1.57
C LEU A 86 12.31 11.20 -1.77
N ASP A 87 11.86 12.10 -2.64
CA ASP A 87 12.61 13.30 -3.04
C ASP A 87 11.92 14.61 -2.64
N LEU A 88 10.99 14.55 -1.70
CA LEU A 88 10.29 15.71 -1.18
C LEU A 88 10.19 15.62 0.34
N LYS A 89 9.81 16.74 0.97
CA LYS A 89 9.54 16.78 2.42
C LYS A 89 8.03 16.65 2.61
N PRO A 90 7.54 15.49 3.06
CA PRO A 90 6.10 15.26 3.18
C PRO A 90 5.39 16.26 4.09
N GLU A 91 6.04 16.68 5.17
CA GLU A 91 5.49 17.68 6.10
C GLU A 91 5.31 19.03 5.44
N ALA A 92 6.25 19.45 4.58
CA ALA A 92 6.17 20.71 3.85
C ALA A 92 5.11 20.66 2.75
N ALA A 93 4.93 19.49 2.13
CA ALA A 93 3.91 19.27 1.11
C ALA A 93 2.53 18.98 1.70
N LYS A 94 2.42 18.94 3.03
CA LYS A 94 1.18 18.71 3.79
C LYS A 94 0.57 17.33 3.57
N PHE A 95 1.40 16.31 3.33
CA PHE A 95 0.94 14.93 3.31
C PHE A 95 0.73 14.43 4.75
N ALA A 96 -0.40 13.76 4.99
CA ALA A 96 -0.68 13.17 6.29
C ALA A 96 0.05 11.84 6.45
N ALA A 97 0.33 11.16 5.35
CA ALA A 97 1.02 9.86 5.37
C ALA A 97 1.84 9.65 4.10
N VAL A 98 2.85 8.80 4.24
CA VAL A 98 3.63 8.24 3.13
C VAL A 98 3.50 6.73 3.22
N VAL A 99 2.98 6.10 2.17
CA VAL A 99 2.79 4.65 2.07
C VAL A 99 3.80 4.10 1.07
N TYR A 100 4.50 3.06 1.46
CA TYR A 100 5.57 2.46 0.67
C TYR A 100 5.66 0.95 0.90
N GLY A 101 6.52 0.28 0.15
CA GLY A 101 6.74 -1.16 0.25
C GLY A 101 8.21 -1.49 0.08
N HIS A 102 8.54 -2.35 -0.86
CA HIS A 102 9.88 -2.74 -1.29
C HIS A 102 10.65 -3.63 -0.32
N SER A 103 10.77 -3.26 0.94
CA SER A 103 11.57 -4.02 1.92
C SER A 103 10.92 -5.34 2.36
N HIS A 104 9.60 -5.48 2.15
CA HIS A 104 8.78 -6.58 2.66
C HIS A 104 8.67 -6.59 4.19
N VAL A 105 9.19 -5.58 4.88
CA VAL A 105 9.15 -5.47 6.34
C VAL A 105 8.03 -4.54 6.77
N PRO A 106 7.00 -5.05 7.49
CA PRO A 106 5.96 -4.18 7.99
C PRO A 106 6.56 -3.17 8.97
N LYS A 107 6.16 -1.91 8.80
CA LYS A 107 6.70 -0.84 9.63
C LYS A 107 5.73 0.33 9.68
N GLN A 108 5.60 0.93 10.86
CA GLN A 108 4.89 2.20 10.98
C GLN A 108 5.62 3.09 11.96
N GLU A 109 5.75 4.36 11.59
CA GLU A 109 6.39 5.37 12.44
C GLU A 109 5.83 6.73 12.10
N ARG A 110 5.94 7.67 13.03
CA ARG A 110 5.56 9.07 12.81
C ARG A 110 6.78 9.95 12.92
N LYS A 111 6.95 10.83 11.93
CA LYS A 111 8.02 11.82 11.89
C LYS A 111 7.44 13.15 11.45
N ASN A 112 7.68 14.20 12.22
CA ASN A 112 7.21 15.55 11.88
C ASN A 112 5.71 15.60 11.57
N GLY A 113 4.92 14.80 12.31
CA GLY A 113 3.48 14.75 12.13
C GLY A 113 2.99 13.90 10.96
N VAL A 114 3.90 13.26 10.22
CA VAL A 114 3.56 12.42 9.07
C VAL A 114 3.67 10.95 9.45
N LEU A 115 2.66 10.17 9.08
CA LEU A 115 2.66 8.71 9.25
C LEU A 115 3.41 8.06 8.08
N TYR A 116 4.48 7.32 8.38
CA TYR A 116 5.22 6.51 7.40
C TYR A 116 4.80 5.06 7.59
N PHE A 117 4.20 4.46 6.56
CA PHE A 117 3.56 3.16 6.70
C PHE A 117 3.96 2.20 5.57
N ASN A 118 4.52 1.06 5.95
CA ASN A 118 4.78 -0.08 5.06
C ASN A 118 3.93 -1.25 5.56
N PRO A 119 2.98 -1.75 4.74
CA PRO A 119 2.10 -2.84 5.17
C PRO A 119 2.80 -4.19 5.22
N GLY A 120 4.06 -4.28 4.79
CA GLY A 120 4.74 -5.55 4.56
C GLY A 120 4.37 -6.13 3.20
N SER A 121 4.79 -7.36 2.93
CA SER A 121 4.52 -8.04 1.68
C SER A 121 3.31 -8.97 1.82
N ALA A 122 2.40 -8.89 0.86
CA ALA A 122 1.26 -9.80 0.78
C ALA A 122 1.49 -10.95 -0.21
N GLY A 123 2.61 -10.95 -0.90
CA GLY A 123 2.97 -11.93 -1.92
C GLY A 123 3.74 -13.12 -1.36
N PRO A 124 4.62 -13.71 -2.16
CA PRO A 124 5.43 -14.85 -1.72
C PRO A 124 6.23 -14.51 -0.47
N ARG A 125 6.25 -15.44 0.47
CA ARG A 125 6.99 -15.25 1.72
C ARG A 125 8.49 -15.22 1.44
N ARG A 126 9.17 -14.21 1.99
CA ARG A 126 10.63 -14.08 1.88
C ARG A 126 11.24 -14.31 3.26
N PHE A 127 12.09 -15.35 3.37
CA PHE A 127 12.73 -15.72 4.64
C PHE A 127 11.68 -15.94 5.75
N LYS A 128 11.89 -15.29 6.91
CA LYS A 128 10.97 -15.36 8.05
C LYS A 128 10.07 -14.14 8.17
N LEU A 129 10.05 -13.28 7.14
CA LEU A 129 9.20 -12.10 7.17
C LEU A 129 7.72 -12.51 7.15
N PRO A 130 6.87 -11.79 7.88
CA PRO A 130 5.44 -12.09 7.88
C PRO A 130 4.80 -11.75 6.54
N VAL A 131 3.74 -12.45 6.21
CA VAL A 131 2.85 -12.06 5.13
C VAL A 131 1.77 -11.18 5.75
N SER A 132 1.57 -9.99 5.21
CA SER A 132 0.69 -9.00 5.84
C SER A 132 0.08 -8.04 4.84
N VAL A 133 -0.99 -7.40 5.26
CA VAL A 133 -1.56 -6.21 4.62
C VAL A 133 -1.70 -5.14 5.70
N GLY A 134 -2.15 -3.97 5.31
CA GLY A 134 -2.36 -2.88 6.25
C GLY A 134 -3.76 -2.31 6.17
N ARG A 135 -4.12 -1.56 7.20
CA ARG A 135 -5.36 -0.80 7.24
C ARG A 135 -5.06 0.58 7.78
N ILE A 136 -5.45 1.60 7.03
CA ILE A 136 -5.41 2.99 7.49
C ILE A 136 -6.85 3.40 7.76
N THR A 137 -7.10 4.02 8.91
CA THR A 137 -8.40 4.59 9.24
C THR A 137 -8.29 6.09 9.38
N ILE A 138 -9.29 6.79 8.84
CA ILE A 138 -9.39 8.24 8.95
C ILE A 138 -10.71 8.56 9.61
N GLU A 139 -10.65 9.21 10.79
CA GLU A 139 -11.81 9.71 11.54
C GLU A 139 -11.50 11.09 12.07
N HIS A 140 -12.38 12.06 11.83
CA HIS A 140 -12.23 13.42 12.32
C HIS A 140 -10.86 14.03 11.99
N ASN A 141 -10.39 13.82 10.76
CA ASN A 141 -9.07 14.25 10.28
C ASN A 141 -7.89 13.62 11.02
N LYS A 142 -8.13 12.58 11.82
CA LYS A 142 -7.08 11.75 12.42
C LYS A 142 -6.80 10.55 11.55
N ILE A 143 -5.52 10.28 11.31
CA ILE A 143 -5.07 9.14 10.55
C ILE A 143 -4.35 8.15 11.45
N ASP A 144 -4.79 6.90 11.46
CA ASP A 144 -4.17 5.81 12.19
C ASP A 144 -3.95 4.62 11.26
N ALA A 145 -3.00 3.77 11.60
CA ALA A 145 -2.68 2.61 10.80
C ALA A 145 -2.50 1.36 11.64
N LYS A 146 -2.76 0.22 11.04
CA LYS A 146 -2.60 -1.08 11.67
C LYS A 146 -2.06 -2.08 10.64
N ILE A 147 -1.06 -2.86 11.07
CA ILE A 147 -0.53 -3.97 10.28
C ILE A 147 -1.35 -5.20 10.61
N LEU A 148 -1.81 -5.91 9.57
CA LEU A 148 -2.65 -7.09 9.68
C LEU A 148 -1.88 -8.30 9.17
N PRO A 149 -1.22 -9.07 10.06
CA PRO A 149 -0.59 -10.31 9.65
C PRO A 149 -1.62 -11.30 9.13
N LEU A 150 -1.27 -12.01 8.06
CA LEU A 150 -2.15 -12.99 7.44
C LEU A 150 -1.75 -14.39 7.88
N GLU A 151 -2.75 -15.21 8.25
CA GLU A 151 -2.51 -16.63 8.48
C GLU A 151 -2.56 -17.31 7.13
N THR A 152 -1.41 -17.73 6.65
CA THR A 152 -1.30 -18.39 5.36
C THR A 152 -1.02 -19.87 5.54
N ILE A 153 -1.64 -20.67 4.66
CA ILE A 153 -1.36 -22.10 4.60
C ILE A 153 -0.11 -22.29 3.74
N THR A 154 1.02 -22.50 4.35
CA THR A 154 2.31 -22.91 3.75
C THR A 154 3.43 -22.57 4.59
#